data_b50ebc0cdbd6e76a2806f07f99257222
#
_entry.id   b50ebc0cdbd6e76a2806f07f99257222
#
_cell.length_a   1.000
_cell.length_b   1.000
_cell.length_c   1.000
_cell.angle_alpha   90.00
_cell.angle_beta   90.00
_cell.angle_gamma   90.00
#
_symmetry.space_group_name_H-M   'P 1'
#
loop_
_entity.id
_entity.type
_entity.pdbx_description
1 polymer ?
#
loop_
_entity_poly.entity_id
_entity_poly.type
_entity_poly.pdbx_seq_one_letter_code
_entity_poly.pdbx_strand_id
1 'polypeptide(L)'
;MMSSTIDSATTSQKGAREMPWGLWVQQTLSILSQELRKNFLSRRALLLYLLAALPIFLLFVLAILPPDDDEFQNINGLSLVFSLIYNTLILRAVVFFGCAWVFMNLFRGEVVDRSLHYYFLSPIRREVLVVGKYLSGLVTSIVLFGLTTLASLFMLYFPRFSSESSRYFFEGAGGKQALIYLGITTLACIGYGAIFLIVGLFFRNPIIPALLIYGWEWINFLLPPLLKKASVIHYLVSLMPVPMSEGPFAVMAQPTPAWISVPSLLIFTLIVLALAGYHTRRMEISYVGD
;
A
#
# COMPACT_ATOMS: atom_id res chain seq x y z
N MET A 1 20.03 -64.04 31.56
CA MET A 1 19.07 -63.69 30.51
C MET A 1 18.37 -62.41 30.86
N MET A 2 19.03 -61.30 30.70
CA MET A 2 18.39 -59.98 30.91
C MET A 2 19.36 -58.89 30.43
N SER A 3 19.45 -58.68 29.11
CA SER A 3 20.26 -57.61 28.51
C SER A 3 19.93 -57.50 27.03
N SER A 4 18.81 -56.91 26.65
CA SER A 4 18.53 -56.55 25.28
C SER A 4 17.32 -55.65 25.08
N THR A 5 17.11 -54.61 25.93
CA THR A 5 15.95 -53.69 25.75
C THR A 5 16.29 -52.23 25.99
N ILE A 6 17.56 -51.82 25.86
CA ILE A 6 17.94 -50.39 26.06
C ILE A 6 18.39 -49.68 24.77
N ASP A 7 18.50 -50.37 23.64
CA ASP A 7 19.05 -49.77 22.41
C ASP A 7 18.01 -49.22 21.40
N SER A 8 16.72 -49.23 21.68
CA SER A 8 15.71 -48.74 20.74
C SER A 8 15.19 -47.36 21.01
N ALA A 9 15.68 -46.66 22.06
CA ALA A 9 15.18 -45.30 22.42
C ALA A 9 16.04 -44.13 21.94
N THR A 10 17.19 -44.35 21.34
CA THR A 10 18.13 -43.28 20.97
C THR A 10 18.14 -42.94 19.48
N THR A 11 17.34 -43.59 18.66
CA THR A 11 17.32 -43.36 17.19
C THR A 11 16.21 -42.42 16.73
N SER A 12 15.38 -41.87 17.61
CA SER A 12 14.25 -41.02 17.23
C SER A 12 14.47 -39.50 17.43
N GLN A 13 15.65 -39.03 17.78
CA GLN A 13 15.89 -37.59 18.03
C GLN A 13 16.86 -36.90 17.05
N LYS A 14 17.16 -37.48 15.92
CA LYS A 14 17.85 -36.80 14.81
C LYS A 14 16.92 -36.41 13.65
N GLY A 15 15.66 -36.14 13.93
CA GLY A 15 14.78 -35.38 13.02
C GLY A 15 15.30 -33.94 12.99
N ALA A 16 16.13 -33.67 11.98
CA ALA A 16 16.71 -32.37 11.69
C ALA A 16 15.69 -31.25 11.97
N ARG A 17 16.17 -30.17 12.56
CA ARG A 17 15.55 -28.84 12.51
C ARG A 17 15.55 -28.34 11.06
N GLU A 18 14.89 -29.04 10.17
CA GLU A 18 14.50 -28.46 8.90
C GLU A 18 13.54 -27.32 9.23
N MET A 19 13.96 -26.11 8.91
CA MET A 19 13.07 -24.97 9.05
C MET A 19 11.82 -25.27 8.22
N PRO A 20 10.61 -25.28 8.80
CA PRO A 20 9.41 -25.75 8.11
C PRO A 20 8.88 -24.66 7.16
N TRP A 21 9.68 -24.29 6.16
CA TRP A 21 9.34 -23.27 5.18
C TRP A 21 7.98 -23.54 4.50
N GLY A 22 7.72 -24.79 4.16
CA GLY A 22 6.44 -25.20 3.55
C GLY A 22 5.26 -24.94 4.46
N LEU A 23 5.40 -25.18 5.76
CA LEU A 23 4.36 -24.93 6.75
C LEU A 23 4.12 -23.43 6.94
N TRP A 24 5.17 -22.60 6.95
CA TRP A 24 5.02 -21.15 7.06
C TRP A 24 4.36 -20.54 5.81
N VAL A 25 4.70 -21.03 4.63
CA VAL A 25 4.04 -20.60 3.38
C VAL A 25 2.55 -20.97 3.42
N GLN A 26 2.19 -22.18 3.81
CA GLN A 26 0.79 -22.61 3.94
C GLN A 26 0.02 -21.77 4.97
N GLN A 27 0.62 -21.50 6.12
CA GLN A 27 0.04 -20.62 7.14
C GLN A 27 -0.18 -19.20 6.61
N THR A 28 0.82 -18.63 5.92
CA THR A 28 0.71 -17.30 5.29
C THR A 28 -0.39 -17.25 4.24
N LEU A 29 -0.50 -18.28 3.39
CA LEU A 29 -1.55 -18.36 2.36
C LEU A 29 -2.95 -18.53 2.97
N SER A 30 -3.08 -19.27 4.05
CA SER A 30 -4.36 -19.42 4.77
C SER A 30 -4.81 -18.10 5.38
N ILE A 31 -3.89 -17.36 6.03
CA ILE A 31 -4.15 -16.02 6.57
C ILE A 31 -4.53 -15.07 5.43
N LEU A 32 -3.75 -15.08 4.34
CA LEU A 32 -3.99 -14.27 3.16
C LEU A 32 -5.42 -14.47 2.61
N SER A 33 -5.84 -15.71 2.39
CA SER A 33 -7.16 -16.03 1.85
C SER A 33 -8.30 -15.55 2.74
N GLN A 34 -8.19 -15.76 4.06
CA GLN A 34 -9.19 -15.31 5.02
C GLN A 34 -9.30 -13.79 5.08
N GLU A 35 -8.17 -13.10 5.16
CA GLU A 35 -8.13 -11.64 5.24
C GLU A 35 -8.58 -10.99 3.92
N LEU A 36 -8.21 -11.53 2.76
CA LEU A 36 -8.71 -11.04 1.47
C LEU A 36 -10.23 -11.08 1.40
N ARG A 37 -10.83 -12.22 1.77
CA ARG A 37 -12.30 -12.34 1.81
C ARG A 37 -12.92 -11.31 2.74
N LYS A 38 -12.31 -11.08 3.91
CA LYS A 38 -12.76 -10.10 4.90
C LYS A 38 -12.62 -8.66 4.37
N ASN A 39 -11.52 -8.34 3.71
CA ASN A 39 -11.24 -7.01 3.18
C ASN A 39 -12.17 -6.65 1.98
N PHE A 40 -12.49 -7.62 1.12
CA PHE A 40 -13.34 -7.37 -0.06
C PHE A 40 -14.84 -7.51 0.21
N LEU A 41 -15.27 -8.42 1.10
CA LEU A 41 -16.68 -8.75 1.28
C LEU A 41 -17.31 -8.17 2.55
N SER A 42 -16.56 -7.44 3.38
CA SER A 42 -17.11 -6.85 4.60
C SER A 42 -17.86 -5.54 4.30
N ARG A 43 -18.79 -5.18 5.18
CA ARG A 43 -19.46 -3.86 5.12
C ARG A 43 -18.46 -2.70 5.20
N ARG A 44 -17.29 -2.91 5.80
CA ARG A 44 -16.19 -1.93 5.89
C ARG A 44 -15.52 -1.69 4.53
N ALA A 45 -15.60 -2.65 3.60
CA ALA A 45 -15.09 -2.51 2.24
C ALA A 45 -15.89 -1.50 1.40
N LEU A 46 -17.15 -1.26 1.73
CA LEU A 46 -18.00 -0.31 1.01
C LEU A 46 -17.39 1.10 1.01
N LEU A 47 -16.83 1.52 2.14
CA LEU A 47 -16.16 2.83 2.25
C LEU A 47 -14.91 2.90 1.38
N LEU A 48 -14.15 1.79 1.27
CA LEU A 48 -13.01 1.68 0.37
C LEU A 48 -13.42 1.77 -1.10
N TYR A 49 -14.52 1.10 -1.47
CA TYR A 49 -15.06 1.17 -2.84
C TYR A 49 -15.54 2.57 -3.18
N LEU A 50 -16.21 3.24 -2.25
CA LEU A 50 -16.65 4.63 -2.43
C LEU A 50 -15.44 5.56 -2.62
N LEU A 51 -14.38 5.39 -1.81
CA LEU A 51 -13.14 6.16 -1.91
C LEU A 51 -12.44 5.91 -3.26
N ALA A 52 -12.39 4.64 -3.69
CA ALA A 52 -11.77 4.24 -4.95
C ALA A 52 -12.57 4.72 -6.18
N ALA A 53 -13.90 4.80 -6.08
CA ALA A 53 -14.76 5.27 -7.15
C ALA A 53 -14.69 6.79 -7.37
N LEU A 54 -14.28 7.57 -6.36
CA LEU A 54 -14.25 9.02 -6.40
C LEU A 54 -13.41 9.59 -7.56
N PRO A 55 -12.13 9.21 -7.77
CA PRO A 55 -11.36 9.72 -8.90
C PRO A 55 -11.87 9.23 -10.26
N ILE A 56 -12.41 8.01 -10.33
CA ILE A 56 -13.01 7.47 -11.55
C ILE A 56 -14.19 8.34 -11.95
N PHE A 57 -15.08 8.64 -11.00
CA PHE A 57 -16.26 9.48 -11.22
C PHE A 57 -15.87 10.91 -11.60
N LEU A 58 -14.89 11.51 -10.88
CA LEU A 58 -14.42 12.85 -11.19
C LEU A 58 -13.87 12.96 -12.60
N LEU A 59 -13.01 12.03 -13.00
CA LEU A 59 -12.41 12.03 -14.34
C LEU A 59 -13.43 11.71 -15.43
N PHE A 60 -14.43 10.88 -15.15
CA PHE A 60 -15.56 10.65 -16.04
C PHE A 60 -16.36 11.93 -16.29
N VAL A 61 -16.67 12.69 -15.23
CA VAL A 61 -17.38 13.99 -15.35
C VAL A 61 -16.55 14.98 -16.16
N LEU A 62 -15.26 15.13 -15.88
CA LEU A 62 -14.34 16.00 -16.63
C LEU A 62 -14.20 15.59 -18.12
N ALA A 63 -14.35 14.31 -18.40
CA ALA A 63 -14.26 13.80 -19.75
C ALA A 63 -15.52 14.13 -20.57
N ILE A 64 -16.71 14.15 -19.94
CA ILE A 64 -17.99 14.47 -20.60
C ILE A 64 -18.23 15.98 -20.66
N LEU A 65 -17.86 16.69 -19.60
CA LEU A 65 -18.03 18.15 -19.46
C LEU A 65 -16.64 18.81 -19.32
N PRO A 66 -15.83 18.79 -20.39
CA PRO A 66 -14.51 19.40 -20.32
C PRO A 66 -14.64 20.93 -20.14
N PRO A 67 -13.80 21.54 -19.30
CA PRO A 67 -13.63 22.98 -19.30
C PRO A 67 -13.19 23.49 -20.69
N ASP A 68 -13.50 24.76 -20.99
CA ASP A 68 -13.09 25.42 -22.25
C ASP A 68 -11.61 25.80 -22.26
N ASP A 69 -10.74 24.97 -21.70
CA ASP A 69 -9.30 25.18 -21.62
C ASP A 69 -8.58 24.38 -22.70
N ASP A 70 -7.57 24.99 -23.32
CA ASP A 70 -6.73 24.37 -24.36
C ASP A 70 -6.05 23.06 -23.91
N GLU A 71 -5.83 22.90 -22.60
CA GLU A 71 -5.23 21.68 -22.04
C GLU A 71 -6.13 20.45 -22.24
N PHE A 72 -7.46 20.62 -22.30
CA PHE A 72 -8.39 19.51 -22.54
C PHE A 72 -8.56 19.17 -24.03
N GLN A 73 -8.05 19.99 -24.93
CA GLN A 73 -8.17 19.75 -26.37
C GLN A 73 -7.00 18.93 -26.94
N ASN A 74 -5.87 18.89 -26.25
CA ASN A 74 -4.64 18.22 -26.68
C ASN A 74 -4.31 17.00 -25.83
N ILE A 75 -3.79 15.93 -26.45
CA ILE A 75 -3.37 14.70 -25.74
C ILE A 75 -2.30 14.98 -24.67
N ASN A 76 -1.37 15.89 -24.95
CA ASN A 76 -0.34 16.29 -23.99
C ASN A 76 -0.95 17.04 -22.80
N GLY A 77 -1.93 17.90 -23.01
CA GLY A 77 -2.67 18.58 -21.96
C GLY A 77 -3.46 17.59 -21.08
N LEU A 78 -4.12 16.60 -21.70
CA LEU A 78 -4.80 15.53 -20.94
C LEU A 78 -3.82 14.75 -20.05
N SER A 79 -2.59 14.52 -20.48
CA SER A 79 -1.59 13.85 -19.66
C SER A 79 -1.13 14.71 -18.48
N LEU A 80 -1.07 16.05 -18.64
CA LEU A 80 -0.82 16.99 -17.53
C LEU A 80 -1.98 17.01 -16.54
N VAL A 81 -3.21 17.12 -17.03
CA VAL A 81 -4.43 17.07 -16.17
C VAL A 81 -4.50 15.77 -15.38
N PHE A 82 -4.25 14.63 -16.06
CA PHE A 82 -4.19 13.35 -15.36
C PHE A 82 -3.10 13.34 -14.29
N SER A 83 -1.90 13.79 -14.59
CA SER A 83 -0.79 13.84 -13.65
C SER A 83 -1.12 14.68 -12.42
N LEU A 84 -1.77 15.83 -12.61
CA LEU A 84 -2.22 16.69 -11.51
C LEU A 84 -3.23 15.98 -10.60
N ILE A 85 -4.28 15.40 -11.18
CA ILE A 85 -5.32 14.69 -10.43
C ILE A 85 -4.75 13.42 -9.79
N TYR A 86 -3.86 12.72 -10.46
CA TYR A 86 -3.18 11.56 -9.92
C TYR A 86 -2.38 11.92 -8.67
N ASN A 87 -1.55 12.97 -8.73
CA ASN A 87 -0.75 13.39 -7.59
C ASN A 87 -1.60 13.89 -6.42
N THR A 88 -2.56 14.76 -6.69
CA THR A 88 -3.32 15.44 -5.62
C THR A 88 -4.43 14.56 -5.06
N LEU A 89 -5.22 13.90 -5.90
CA LEU A 89 -6.37 13.13 -5.47
C LEU A 89 -6.06 11.64 -5.31
N ILE A 90 -5.52 10.97 -6.36
CA ILE A 90 -5.33 9.52 -6.31
C ILE A 90 -4.25 9.17 -5.30
N LEU A 91 -3.06 9.76 -5.43
CA LEU A 91 -1.90 9.37 -4.61
C LEU A 91 -2.00 9.91 -3.18
N ARG A 92 -2.22 11.22 -3.01
CA ARG A 92 -2.22 11.88 -1.70
C ARG A 92 -3.49 11.70 -0.88
N ALA A 93 -4.65 11.42 -1.50
CA ALA A 93 -5.89 11.21 -0.77
C ALA A 93 -6.33 9.74 -0.85
N VAL A 94 -6.66 9.22 -2.03
CA VAL A 94 -7.29 7.90 -2.17
C VAL A 94 -6.37 6.78 -1.73
N VAL A 95 -5.15 6.73 -2.24
CA VAL A 95 -4.18 5.68 -1.88
C VAL A 95 -3.73 5.83 -0.43
N PHE A 96 -3.46 7.06 0.03
CA PHE A 96 -3.05 7.32 1.40
C PHE A 96 -4.10 6.89 2.41
N PHE A 97 -5.33 7.43 2.33
CA PHE A 97 -6.40 7.09 3.28
C PHE A 97 -6.90 5.66 3.09
N GLY A 98 -6.88 5.14 1.88
CA GLY A 98 -7.22 3.75 1.62
C GLY A 98 -6.23 2.78 2.25
N CYS A 99 -4.92 3.01 2.11
CA CYS A 99 -3.90 2.23 2.82
C CYS A 99 -4.04 2.38 4.33
N ALA A 100 -4.26 3.61 4.83
CA ALA A 100 -4.51 3.84 6.25
C ALA A 100 -5.69 3.00 6.74
N TRP A 101 -6.81 3.01 6.02
CA TRP A 101 -7.99 2.23 6.37
C TRP A 101 -7.73 0.73 6.37
N VAL A 102 -7.11 0.19 5.31
CA VAL A 102 -6.83 -1.25 5.20
C VAL A 102 -5.86 -1.70 6.29
N PHE A 103 -4.67 -1.09 6.36
CA PHE A 103 -3.58 -1.61 7.18
C PHE A 103 -3.75 -1.36 8.67
N MET A 104 -4.32 -0.23 9.08
CA MET A 104 -4.61 0.01 10.50
C MET A 104 -5.67 -0.96 11.03
N ASN A 105 -6.64 -1.37 10.22
CA ASN A 105 -7.69 -2.30 10.64
C ASN A 105 -7.25 -3.76 10.69
N LEU A 106 -6.14 -4.16 10.07
CA LEU A 106 -5.65 -5.55 10.06
C LEU A 106 -5.41 -6.14 11.47
N PHE A 107 -4.91 -5.33 12.38
CA PHE A 107 -4.70 -5.74 13.78
C PHE A 107 -5.77 -5.18 14.69
N ARG A 108 -6.14 -3.91 14.51
CA ARG A 108 -7.12 -3.26 15.37
C ARG A 108 -8.50 -3.92 15.31
N GLY A 109 -8.94 -4.36 14.12
CA GLY A 109 -10.19 -5.08 13.97
C GLY A 109 -10.26 -6.28 14.92
N GLU A 110 -9.18 -7.05 15.03
CA GLU A 110 -9.12 -8.24 15.89
C GLU A 110 -8.97 -7.91 17.38
N VAL A 111 -8.30 -6.81 17.71
CA VAL A 111 -8.25 -6.33 19.10
C VAL A 111 -9.65 -5.92 19.57
N VAL A 112 -10.40 -5.20 18.75
CA VAL A 112 -11.79 -4.78 19.03
C VAL A 112 -12.73 -5.98 19.10
N ASP A 113 -12.60 -6.92 18.16
CA ASP A 113 -13.42 -8.13 18.07
C ASP A 113 -12.98 -9.20 19.13
N ARG A 114 -11.99 -8.90 19.97
CA ARG A 114 -11.38 -9.80 20.98
C ARG A 114 -10.96 -11.16 20.41
N SER A 115 -10.65 -11.22 19.12
CA SER A 115 -10.28 -12.45 18.41
C SER A 115 -8.77 -12.67 18.33
N LEU A 116 -7.96 -11.68 18.68
CA LEU A 116 -6.50 -11.74 18.58
C LEU A 116 -5.86 -12.87 19.41
N HIS A 117 -6.48 -13.22 20.57
CA HIS A 117 -5.98 -14.30 21.42
C HIS A 117 -6.02 -15.68 20.75
N TYR A 118 -6.99 -15.94 19.87
CA TYR A 118 -7.04 -17.21 19.13
C TYR A 118 -5.84 -17.40 18.19
N TYR A 119 -5.32 -16.32 17.59
CA TYR A 119 -4.10 -16.39 16.79
C TYR A 119 -2.85 -16.65 17.63
N PHE A 120 -2.80 -16.15 18.88
CA PHE A 120 -1.66 -16.38 19.76
C PHE A 120 -1.70 -17.74 20.46
N LEU A 121 -2.86 -18.36 20.56
CA LEU A 121 -3.01 -19.74 21.05
C LEU A 121 -2.70 -20.77 19.93
N SER A 122 -2.76 -20.37 18.67
CA SER A 122 -2.39 -21.25 17.56
C SER A 122 -0.85 -21.35 17.44
N PRO A 123 -0.30 -22.48 16.96
CA PRO A 123 1.14 -22.68 16.82
C PRO A 123 1.72 -21.91 15.62
N ILE A 124 1.34 -20.64 15.48
CA ILE A 124 1.80 -19.74 14.42
C ILE A 124 2.85 -18.79 15.00
N ARG A 125 3.98 -18.64 14.32
CA ARG A 125 4.96 -17.61 14.70
C ARG A 125 4.38 -16.22 14.46
N ARG A 126 4.55 -15.34 15.44
CA ARG A 126 4.00 -13.97 15.38
C ARG A 126 4.50 -13.16 14.17
N GLU A 127 5.71 -13.43 13.69
CA GLU A 127 6.23 -12.78 12.50
C GLU A 127 5.53 -13.25 11.23
N VAL A 128 5.23 -14.56 11.13
CA VAL A 128 4.46 -15.12 10.02
C VAL A 128 3.07 -14.50 9.97
N LEU A 129 2.45 -14.24 11.13
CA LEU A 129 1.18 -13.54 11.24
C LEU A 129 1.31 -12.09 10.70
N VAL A 130 2.34 -11.33 11.11
CA VAL A 130 2.56 -9.94 10.63
C VAL A 130 2.75 -9.92 9.12
N VAL A 131 3.60 -10.80 8.59
CA VAL A 131 3.87 -10.89 7.15
C VAL A 131 2.60 -11.29 6.39
N GLY A 132 1.86 -12.30 6.87
CA GLY A 132 0.62 -12.75 6.23
C GLY A 132 -0.43 -11.65 6.17
N LYS A 133 -0.60 -10.91 7.27
CA LYS A 133 -1.52 -9.76 7.32
C LYS A 133 -1.06 -8.62 6.42
N TYR A 134 0.22 -8.28 6.43
CA TYR A 134 0.77 -7.25 5.55
C TYR A 134 0.55 -7.60 4.09
N LEU A 135 0.84 -8.84 3.68
CA LEU A 135 0.64 -9.30 2.30
C LEU A 135 -0.84 -9.26 1.90
N SER A 136 -1.77 -9.60 2.82
CA SER A 136 -3.21 -9.51 2.52
C SER A 136 -3.66 -8.07 2.30
N GLY A 137 -3.22 -7.14 3.14
CA GLY A 137 -3.48 -5.72 2.96
C GLY A 137 -2.86 -5.18 1.66
N LEU A 138 -1.62 -5.61 1.36
CA LEU A 138 -0.90 -5.22 0.15
C LEU A 138 -1.62 -5.66 -1.12
N VAL A 139 -2.01 -6.94 -1.21
CA VAL A 139 -2.77 -7.47 -2.36
C VAL A 139 -4.10 -6.72 -2.52
N THR A 140 -4.84 -6.52 -1.42
CA THR A 140 -6.09 -5.77 -1.42
C THR A 140 -5.89 -4.36 -1.97
N SER A 141 -4.90 -3.64 -1.45
CA SER A 141 -4.62 -2.24 -1.82
C SER A 141 -4.11 -2.12 -3.26
N ILE A 142 -3.19 -2.98 -3.70
CA ILE A 142 -2.67 -2.97 -5.08
C ILE A 142 -3.78 -3.26 -6.09
N VAL A 143 -4.61 -4.28 -5.84
CA VAL A 143 -5.71 -4.61 -6.74
C VAL A 143 -6.70 -3.46 -6.80
N LEU A 144 -7.16 -2.96 -5.66
CA LEU A 144 -8.17 -1.91 -5.62
C LEU A 144 -7.65 -0.59 -6.21
N PHE A 145 -6.53 -0.07 -5.73
CA PHE A 145 -6.02 1.23 -6.17
C PHE A 145 -5.32 1.17 -7.53
N GLY A 146 -4.74 0.03 -7.89
CA GLY A 146 -4.24 -0.21 -9.24
C GLY A 146 -5.38 -0.18 -10.28
N LEU A 147 -6.48 -0.88 -10.00
CA LEU A 147 -7.68 -0.81 -10.85
C LEU A 147 -8.27 0.61 -10.89
N THR A 148 -8.32 1.30 -9.74
CA THR A 148 -8.76 2.70 -9.68
C THR A 148 -7.91 3.60 -10.57
N THR A 149 -6.59 3.48 -10.51
CA THR A 149 -5.65 4.26 -11.33
C THR A 149 -5.85 4.00 -12.82
N LEU A 150 -5.93 2.73 -13.22
CA LEU A 150 -6.15 2.37 -14.62
C LEU A 150 -7.54 2.78 -15.12
N ALA A 151 -8.59 2.57 -14.33
CA ALA A 151 -9.94 2.97 -14.67
C ALA A 151 -10.06 4.50 -14.79
N SER A 152 -9.43 5.24 -13.89
CA SER A 152 -9.39 6.71 -13.92
C SER A 152 -8.68 7.23 -15.18
N LEU A 153 -7.55 6.62 -15.54
CA LEU A 153 -6.84 6.95 -16.78
C LEU A 153 -7.73 6.65 -18.00
N PHE A 154 -8.33 5.46 -18.04
CA PHE A 154 -9.22 5.06 -19.13
C PHE A 154 -10.42 6.00 -19.26
N MET A 155 -11.07 6.38 -18.15
CA MET A 155 -12.23 7.28 -18.18
C MET A 155 -11.91 8.66 -18.73
N LEU A 156 -10.73 9.20 -18.48
CA LEU A 156 -10.33 10.50 -19.02
C LEU A 156 -10.17 10.48 -20.55
N TYR A 157 -9.64 9.39 -21.11
CA TYR A 157 -9.39 9.28 -22.54
C TYR A 157 -10.54 8.67 -23.32
N PHE A 158 -11.46 7.94 -22.68
CA PHE A 158 -12.53 7.18 -23.32
C PHE A 158 -13.43 8.00 -24.24
N PRO A 159 -13.95 9.21 -23.89
CA PRO A 159 -14.82 9.98 -24.77
C PRO A 159 -14.11 10.51 -26.01
N ARG A 160 -12.78 10.54 -25.97
CA ARG A 160 -11.93 11.00 -27.09
C ARG A 160 -11.19 9.84 -27.75
N PHE A 161 -11.75 8.63 -27.64
CA PHE A 161 -11.14 7.43 -28.20
C PHE A 161 -11.24 7.45 -29.72
N SER A 162 -10.37 8.24 -30.32
CA SER A 162 -10.15 8.37 -31.76
C SER A 162 -8.99 7.48 -32.20
N SER A 163 -8.76 7.38 -33.50
CA SER A 163 -7.57 6.72 -34.05
C SER A 163 -6.26 7.27 -33.47
N GLU A 164 -6.24 8.56 -33.14
CA GLU A 164 -5.10 9.26 -32.56
C GLU A 164 -4.85 8.85 -31.10
N SER A 165 -5.88 8.79 -30.27
CA SER A 165 -5.78 8.33 -28.88
C SER A 165 -5.40 6.85 -28.81
N SER A 166 -5.94 6.01 -29.69
CA SER A 166 -5.58 4.61 -29.80
C SER A 166 -4.09 4.44 -30.14
N ARG A 167 -3.61 5.20 -31.14
CA ARG A 167 -2.18 5.22 -31.50
C ARG A 167 -1.30 5.69 -30.34
N TYR A 168 -1.73 6.73 -29.60
CA TYR A 168 -1.00 7.22 -28.43
C TYR A 168 -0.82 6.14 -27.36
N PHE A 169 -1.87 5.33 -27.08
CA PHE A 169 -1.78 4.27 -26.07
C PHE A 169 -0.98 3.05 -26.54
N PHE A 170 -1.18 2.59 -27.76
CA PHE A 170 -0.58 1.33 -28.22
C PHE A 170 0.80 1.51 -28.88
N GLU A 171 1.02 2.61 -29.57
CA GLU A 171 2.26 2.88 -30.30
C GLU A 171 3.10 4.00 -29.67
N GLY A 172 2.49 4.83 -28.80
CA GLY A 172 3.11 6.02 -28.20
C GLY A 172 3.47 5.85 -26.71
N ALA A 173 3.47 6.98 -26.01
CA ALA A 173 3.87 7.06 -24.60
C ALA A 173 2.80 6.63 -23.61
N GLY A 174 1.52 6.55 -24.00
CA GLY A 174 0.39 6.35 -23.07
C GLY A 174 0.42 5.04 -22.32
N GLY A 175 0.70 3.93 -23.00
CA GLY A 175 0.83 2.62 -22.35
C GLY A 175 1.99 2.56 -21.36
N LYS A 176 3.14 3.18 -21.69
CA LYS A 176 4.28 3.30 -20.78
C LYS A 176 3.96 4.17 -19.57
N GLN A 177 3.25 5.27 -19.76
CA GLN A 177 2.79 6.12 -18.65
C GLN A 177 1.83 5.38 -17.73
N ALA A 178 0.87 4.63 -18.27
CA ALA A 178 -0.05 3.80 -17.49
C ALA A 178 0.69 2.80 -16.61
N LEU A 179 1.70 2.13 -17.14
CA LEU A 179 2.55 1.19 -16.37
C LEU A 179 3.36 1.91 -15.29
N ILE A 180 3.87 3.10 -15.55
CA ILE A 180 4.61 3.89 -14.56
C ILE A 180 3.67 4.31 -13.43
N TYR A 181 2.47 4.84 -13.72
CA TYR A 181 1.49 5.20 -12.69
C TYR A 181 1.05 3.98 -11.86
N LEU A 182 0.86 2.82 -12.48
CA LEU A 182 0.57 1.56 -11.78
C LEU A 182 1.74 1.16 -10.86
N GLY A 183 2.97 1.30 -11.33
CA GLY A 183 4.19 1.06 -10.54
C GLY A 183 4.28 2.00 -9.33
N ILE A 184 4.01 3.29 -9.52
CA ILE A 184 4.00 4.29 -8.42
C ILE A 184 2.91 3.96 -7.41
N THR A 185 1.69 3.61 -7.86
CA THR A 185 0.60 3.18 -6.98
C THR A 185 0.97 1.95 -6.17
N THR A 186 1.62 0.97 -6.80
CA THR A 186 2.12 -0.23 -6.12
C THR A 186 3.16 0.11 -5.05
N LEU A 187 4.14 0.95 -5.37
CA LEU A 187 5.15 1.42 -4.42
C LEU A 187 4.54 2.23 -3.28
N ALA A 188 3.51 3.05 -3.57
CA ALA A 188 2.75 3.77 -2.55
C ALA A 188 2.05 2.81 -1.57
N CYS A 189 1.40 1.76 -2.08
CA CYS A 189 0.78 0.73 -1.26
C CYS A 189 1.82 -0.01 -0.39
N ILE A 190 3.02 -0.26 -0.91
CA ILE A 190 4.11 -0.89 -0.16
C ILE A 190 4.58 0.03 0.96
N GLY A 191 4.90 1.29 0.68
CA GLY A 191 5.44 2.24 1.67
C GLY A 191 4.40 2.64 2.72
N TYR A 192 3.25 3.15 2.30
CA TYR A 192 2.18 3.54 3.22
C TYR A 192 1.59 2.35 3.96
N GLY A 193 1.50 1.19 3.31
CA GLY A 193 1.04 -0.03 3.96
C GLY A 193 1.88 -0.43 5.17
N ALA A 194 3.21 -0.34 5.06
CA ALA A 194 4.10 -0.63 6.18
C ALA A 194 3.95 0.39 7.32
N ILE A 195 3.87 1.69 6.98
CA ILE A 195 3.67 2.76 7.96
C ILE A 195 2.36 2.56 8.72
N PHE A 196 1.25 2.34 8.02
CA PHE A 196 -0.05 2.22 8.65
C PHE A 196 -0.25 0.89 9.38
N LEU A 197 0.46 -0.17 8.99
CA LEU A 197 0.52 -1.40 9.75
C LEU A 197 1.13 -1.16 11.14
N ILE A 198 2.28 -0.48 11.19
CA ILE A 198 2.97 -0.20 12.46
C ILE A 198 2.17 0.80 13.31
N VAL A 199 1.56 1.81 12.70
CA VAL A 199 0.66 2.76 13.39
C VAL A 199 -0.52 2.01 14.01
N GLY A 200 -1.13 1.07 13.29
CA GLY A 200 -2.23 0.25 13.80
C GLY A 200 -1.83 -0.68 14.94
N LEU A 201 -0.56 -1.10 15.00
CA LEU A 201 0.00 -1.93 16.08
C LEU A 201 0.31 -1.12 17.35
N PHE A 202 0.90 0.08 17.19
CA PHE A 202 1.41 0.85 18.33
C PHE A 202 0.36 1.72 19.00
N PHE A 203 -0.59 2.26 18.24
CA PHE A 203 -1.50 3.27 18.76
C PHE A 203 -2.90 2.73 19.03
N ARG A 204 -3.40 2.97 20.25
CA ARG A 204 -4.81 2.67 20.60
C ARG A 204 -5.78 3.49 19.76
N ASN A 205 -5.42 4.72 19.39
CA ASN A 205 -6.16 5.55 18.43
C ASN A 205 -5.27 5.93 17.24
N PRO A 206 -5.26 5.13 16.16
CA PRO A 206 -4.35 5.32 15.03
C PRO A 206 -4.73 6.49 14.12
N ILE A 207 -5.92 7.10 14.29
CA ILE A 207 -6.39 8.22 13.47
C ILE A 207 -5.50 9.45 13.68
N ILE A 208 -5.14 9.76 14.93
CA ILE A 208 -4.32 10.93 15.25
C ILE A 208 -2.93 10.85 14.58
N PRO A 209 -2.13 9.77 14.76
CA PRO A 209 -0.86 9.67 14.06
C PRO A 209 -1.02 9.60 12.54
N ALA A 210 -2.09 9.02 12.01
CA ALA A 210 -2.35 9.03 10.57
C ALA A 210 -2.56 10.44 10.03
N LEU A 211 -3.30 11.30 10.73
CA LEU A 211 -3.49 12.70 10.36
C LEU A 211 -2.19 13.52 10.46
N LEU A 212 -1.34 13.25 11.45
CA LEU A 212 -0.02 13.88 11.55
C LEU A 212 0.89 13.50 10.36
N ILE A 213 0.90 12.22 9.99
CA ILE A 213 1.63 11.75 8.80
C ILE A 213 1.07 12.39 7.54
N TYR A 214 -0.26 12.52 7.42
CA TYR A 214 -0.90 13.20 6.30
C TYR A 214 -0.47 14.66 6.19
N GLY A 215 -0.48 15.38 7.30
CA GLY A 215 0.00 16.76 7.35
C GLY A 215 1.48 16.88 6.93
N TRP A 216 2.33 15.95 7.40
CA TRP A 216 3.74 15.88 7.00
C TRP A 216 3.92 15.66 5.50
N GLU A 217 3.18 14.72 4.91
CA GLU A 217 3.20 14.44 3.49
C GLU A 217 2.69 15.63 2.64
N TRP A 218 1.70 16.37 3.16
CA TRP A 218 1.19 17.58 2.50
C TRP A 218 2.18 18.75 2.55
N ILE A 219 2.81 19.02 3.70
CA ILE A 219 3.76 20.11 3.88
C ILE A 219 5.09 19.82 3.17
N ASN A 220 5.30 18.63 2.64
CA ASN A 220 6.54 18.20 2.00
C ASN A 220 7.09 19.21 0.99
N PHE A 221 6.24 19.92 0.22
CA PHE A 221 6.67 20.91 -0.76
C PHE A 221 7.38 22.13 -0.14
N LEU A 222 7.10 22.45 1.13
CA LEU A 222 7.75 23.55 1.88
C LEU A 222 9.02 23.12 2.61
N LEU A 223 9.27 21.81 2.75
CA LEU A 223 10.38 21.31 3.55
C LEU A 223 11.73 21.50 2.84
N PRO A 224 12.81 21.72 3.60
CA PRO A 224 14.17 21.69 3.07
C PRO A 224 14.49 20.34 2.41
N PRO A 225 15.43 20.29 1.42
CA PRO A 225 15.70 19.08 0.64
C PRO A 225 16.06 17.84 1.48
N LEU A 226 16.68 18.04 2.65
CA LEU A 226 17.02 16.96 3.57
C LEU A 226 15.77 16.35 4.20
N LEU A 227 14.82 17.18 4.65
CA LEU A 227 13.59 16.73 5.28
C LEU A 227 12.58 16.18 4.26
N LYS A 228 12.60 16.66 3.01
CA LYS A 228 11.81 16.08 1.92
C LYS A 228 12.07 14.58 1.75
N LYS A 229 13.32 14.14 1.91
CA LYS A 229 13.73 12.73 1.81
C LYS A 229 13.19 11.82 2.92
N ALA A 230 12.65 12.40 4.00
CA ALA A 230 11.99 11.64 5.06
C ALA A 230 10.52 11.31 4.75
N SER A 231 10.01 11.75 3.61
CA SER A 231 8.63 11.59 3.18
C SER A 231 8.52 10.56 2.05
N VAL A 232 7.50 9.71 2.11
CA VAL A 232 7.23 8.70 1.07
C VAL A 232 6.85 9.38 -0.24
N ILE A 233 6.06 10.45 -0.18
CA ILE A 233 5.58 11.17 -1.35
C ILE A 233 6.72 11.76 -2.18
N HIS A 234 7.84 12.17 -1.56
CA HIS A 234 9.00 12.68 -2.28
C HIS A 234 9.55 11.68 -3.30
N TYR A 235 9.70 10.41 -2.88
CA TYR A 235 10.18 9.36 -3.78
C TYR A 235 9.17 9.00 -4.85
N LEU A 236 7.88 8.99 -4.51
CA LEU A 236 6.81 8.66 -5.44
C LEU A 236 6.65 9.73 -6.52
N VAL A 237 6.65 11.00 -6.14
CA VAL A 237 6.56 12.14 -7.09
C VAL A 237 7.79 12.20 -8.00
N SER A 238 8.99 11.87 -7.49
CA SER A 238 10.21 11.79 -8.30
C SER A 238 10.16 10.75 -9.42
N LEU A 239 9.26 9.76 -9.32
CA LEU A 239 9.05 8.71 -10.34
C LEU A 239 8.00 9.07 -11.38
N MET A 240 7.29 10.20 -11.23
CA MET A 240 6.19 10.56 -12.13
C MET A 240 6.70 10.81 -13.56
N PRO A 241 5.99 10.29 -14.59
CA PRO A 241 6.42 10.42 -15.97
C PRO A 241 6.29 11.86 -16.50
N VAL A 242 5.37 12.64 -15.92
CA VAL A 242 5.16 14.04 -16.26
C VAL A 242 5.60 14.88 -15.05
N PRO A 243 6.70 15.66 -15.17
CA PRO A 243 7.16 16.51 -14.10
C PRO A 243 6.14 17.60 -13.80
N MET A 244 5.83 17.77 -12.53
CA MET A 244 4.91 18.81 -12.06
C MET A 244 5.66 19.89 -11.28
N SER A 245 5.29 21.14 -11.48
CA SER A 245 5.73 22.22 -10.59
C SER A 245 4.97 22.10 -9.27
N GLU A 246 5.68 21.97 -8.17
CA GLU A 246 5.09 21.90 -6.82
C GLU A 246 4.50 23.25 -6.35
N GLY A 247 4.39 24.24 -7.25
CA GLY A 247 3.86 25.59 -6.97
C GLY A 247 4.95 26.64 -6.67
N PRO A 248 4.57 27.92 -6.60
CA PRO A 248 5.51 29.05 -6.49
C PRO A 248 6.27 29.10 -5.16
N PHE A 249 5.77 28.45 -4.12
CA PHE A 249 6.40 28.41 -2.79
C PHE A 249 7.17 27.11 -2.55
N ALA A 250 7.26 26.22 -3.54
CA ALA A 250 7.95 24.96 -3.38
C ALA A 250 9.47 25.19 -3.32
N VAL A 251 10.11 24.64 -2.30
CA VAL A 251 11.58 24.58 -2.24
C VAL A 251 12.03 23.60 -3.31
N MET A 252 12.76 24.10 -4.31
CA MET A 252 13.28 23.25 -5.39
C MET A 252 14.21 22.18 -4.83
N ALA A 253 13.82 20.93 -4.93
CA ALA A 253 14.67 19.77 -4.69
C ALA A 253 14.87 19.03 -6.01
N GLN A 254 16.08 18.60 -6.29
CA GLN A 254 16.31 17.75 -7.47
C GLN A 254 15.54 16.43 -7.31
N PRO A 255 14.80 15.99 -8.35
CA PRO A 255 14.09 14.72 -8.30
C PRO A 255 15.10 13.58 -8.09
N THR A 256 14.75 12.68 -7.19
CA THR A 256 15.62 11.54 -6.88
C THR A 256 15.49 10.52 -8.02
N PRO A 257 16.59 10.05 -8.62
CA PRO A 257 16.53 9.10 -9.72
C PRO A 257 15.88 7.77 -9.28
N ALA A 258 15.19 7.11 -10.20
CA ALA A 258 14.39 5.90 -9.91
C ALA A 258 15.20 4.77 -9.26
N TRP A 259 16.48 4.61 -9.64
CA TRP A 259 17.37 3.60 -9.08
C TRP A 259 17.75 3.84 -7.61
N ILE A 260 17.50 5.05 -7.07
CA ILE A 260 17.61 5.37 -5.64
C ILE A 260 16.23 5.33 -4.98
N SER A 261 15.20 5.91 -5.61
CA SER A 261 13.86 6.03 -5.03
C SER A 261 13.23 4.66 -4.74
N VAL A 262 13.31 3.72 -5.67
CA VAL A 262 12.71 2.39 -5.49
C VAL A 262 13.41 1.59 -4.38
N PRO A 263 14.74 1.42 -4.38
CA PRO A 263 15.41 0.71 -3.29
C PRO A 263 15.24 1.38 -1.92
N SER A 264 15.23 2.73 -1.86
CA SER A 264 15.04 3.44 -0.60
C SER A 264 13.69 3.14 0.03
N LEU A 265 12.60 3.14 -0.77
CA LEU A 265 11.26 2.78 -0.29
C LEU A 265 11.18 1.31 0.14
N LEU A 266 11.80 0.40 -0.59
CA LEU A 266 11.81 -1.03 -0.24
C LEU A 266 12.60 -1.28 1.06
N ILE A 267 13.78 -0.68 1.21
CA ILE A 267 14.59 -0.79 2.43
C ILE A 267 13.82 -0.18 3.62
N PHE A 268 13.23 1.00 3.45
CA PHE A 268 12.39 1.63 4.47
C PHE A 268 11.25 0.68 4.89
N THR A 269 10.52 0.12 3.94
CA THR A 269 9.45 -0.85 4.19
C THR A 269 9.93 -2.07 4.97
N LEU A 270 11.07 -2.65 4.58
CA LEU A 270 11.65 -3.80 5.28
C LEU A 270 12.03 -3.48 6.73
N ILE A 271 12.61 -2.31 6.97
CA ILE A 271 12.93 -1.84 8.33
C ILE A 271 11.66 -1.71 9.17
N VAL A 272 10.62 -1.06 8.63
CA VAL A 272 9.34 -0.88 9.33
C VAL A 272 8.68 -2.21 9.63
N LEU A 273 8.68 -3.17 8.69
CA LEU A 273 8.13 -4.52 8.91
C LEU A 273 8.94 -5.32 9.93
N ALA A 274 10.27 -5.19 9.93
CA ALA A 274 11.11 -5.82 10.94
C ALA A 274 10.81 -5.27 12.34
N LEU A 275 10.61 -3.96 12.48
CA LEU A 275 10.19 -3.32 13.71
C LEU A 275 8.80 -3.77 14.16
N ALA A 276 7.85 -3.89 13.23
CA ALA A 276 6.51 -4.42 13.52
C ALA A 276 6.58 -5.87 14.03
N GLY A 277 7.36 -6.72 13.38
CA GLY A 277 7.59 -8.11 13.80
C GLY A 277 8.24 -8.20 15.17
N TYR A 278 9.27 -7.38 15.43
CA TYR A 278 9.93 -7.32 16.73
C TYR A 278 8.97 -6.88 17.86
N HIS A 279 8.18 -5.83 17.61
CA HIS A 279 7.20 -5.36 18.58
C HIS A 279 6.14 -6.42 18.89
N THR A 280 5.61 -7.09 17.86
CA THR A 280 4.59 -8.13 18.03
C THR A 280 5.09 -9.33 18.85
N ARG A 281 6.39 -9.63 18.82
CA ARG A 281 6.99 -10.66 19.70
C ARG A 281 6.87 -10.31 21.17
N ARG A 282 6.95 -9.02 21.52
CA ARG A 282 6.94 -8.52 22.92
C ARG A 282 5.55 -8.11 23.41
N MET A 283 4.54 -8.13 22.55
CA MET A 283 3.18 -7.78 22.95
C MET A 283 2.61 -8.81 23.92
N GLU A 284 2.24 -8.34 25.11
CA GLU A 284 1.39 -9.05 26.05
C GLU A 284 -0.05 -8.56 25.87
N ILE A 285 -0.99 -9.50 25.75
CA ILE A 285 -2.40 -9.13 25.58
C ILE A 285 -2.97 -8.92 26.97
N SER A 286 -3.08 -7.66 27.38
CA SER A 286 -3.84 -7.26 28.54
C SER A 286 -5.26 -6.89 28.13
N TYR A 287 -6.21 -7.77 28.38
CA TYR A 287 -7.66 -7.49 28.29
C TYR A 287 -8.19 -6.90 29.58
N VAL A 288 -7.35 -6.30 30.42
CA VAL A 288 -7.81 -5.63 31.65
C VAL A 288 -8.65 -4.44 31.20
N GLY A 289 -9.93 -4.52 31.56
CA GLY A 289 -10.96 -3.57 31.14
C GLY A 289 -10.69 -2.13 31.60
N ASP A 290 -11.05 -1.25 30.72
CA ASP A 290 -11.56 0.10 31.04
C ASP A 290 -12.76 0.36 30.11
#